data_a36a32cd0d6e1f0ac7fc326368027b02
#
_entry.id   a36a32cd0d6e1f0ac7fc326368027b02
#
_cell.length_a   1.000
_cell.length_b   1.000
_cell.length_c   1.000
_cell.angle_alpha   90.00
_cell.angle_beta   90.00
_cell.angle_gamma   90.00
#
_symmetry.space_group_name_H-M   'P 1'
#
loop_
_entity.id
_entity.type
_entity.pdbx_description
1 polymer ?
#
loop_
_entity_poly.entity_id
_entity_poly.type
_entity_poly.pdbx_seq_one_letter_code
_entity_poly.pdbx_strand_id
1 'polypeptide(L)'
;MGETMLIMRKRLIPGSRAEEGLRLSAAMLGMDYMPNMVFVDDGVDILLPDALYKNNLKDYLTVMSDMAGVYVLKESLEWKELKPEDLDADIDITFIDFDELAEMSKRCSIVTSF
;
A
#
# COMPACT_ATOMS: atom_id res chain seq x y z
N MET A 1 -12.39 -11.42 -15.04
CA MET A 1 -12.15 -10.10 -14.47
C MET A 1 -10.72 -10.01 -14.00
N GLY A 2 -10.07 -8.87 -14.21
CA GLY A 2 -8.74 -8.64 -13.72
C GLY A 2 -8.71 -8.20 -12.26
N GLU A 3 -7.53 -8.16 -11.71
CA GLU A 3 -7.31 -7.66 -10.35
C GLU A 3 -7.33 -6.14 -10.34
N THR A 4 -7.42 -5.55 -9.16
CA THR A 4 -7.32 -4.11 -8.94
C THR A 4 -6.02 -3.80 -8.22
N MET A 5 -5.33 -2.74 -8.65
CA MET A 5 -4.12 -2.26 -8.00
C MET A 5 -4.32 -0.82 -7.56
N LEU A 6 -4.03 -0.54 -6.30
CA LEU A 6 -4.03 0.82 -5.76
C LEU A 6 -2.58 1.19 -5.44
N ILE A 7 -2.07 2.22 -6.13
CA ILE A 7 -0.70 2.67 -5.94
C ILE A 7 -0.70 3.88 -5.02
N MET A 8 -0.04 3.76 -3.87
CA MET A 8 0.08 4.81 -2.87
C MET A 8 1.40 5.53 -3.06
N ARG A 9 1.35 6.76 -3.57
CA ARG A 9 2.54 7.55 -3.93
C ARG A 9 2.81 8.72 -3.00
N LYS A 10 1.80 9.15 -2.23
CA LYS A 10 1.86 10.38 -1.44
C LYS A 10 1.84 10.07 0.04
N ARG A 11 2.35 11.00 0.84
CA ARG A 11 2.31 10.91 2.30
C ARG A 11 0.89 10.96 2.80
N LEU A 12 0.67 10.32 3.95
CA LEU A 12 -0.61 10.39 4.63
C LEU A 12 -0.71 11.70 5.40
N ILE A 13 -1.62 12.55 4.95
CA ILE A 13 -1.95 13.83 5.60
C ILE A 13 -3.47 13.87 5.73
N PRO A 14 -4.03 14.40 6.83
CA PRO A 14 -5.49 14.49 6.97
C PRO A 14 -6.14 15.19 5.77
N GLY A 15 -7.16 14.56 5.18
CA GLY A 15 -7.86 15.07 4.02
C GLY A 15 -7.15 14.87 2.69
N SER A 16 -6.03 14.13 2.66
CA SER A 16 -5.24 13.92 1.45
C SER A 16 -5.79 12.79 0.58
N ARG A 17 -5.26 12.69 -0.65
CA ARG A 17 -5.58 11.57 -1.53
C ARG A 17 -5.10 10.24 -0.94
N ALA A 18 -4.00 10.25 -0.20
CA ALA A 18 -3.51 9.03 0.48
C ALA A 18 -4.55 8.51 1.49
N GLU A 19 -5.16 9.41 2.27
CA GLU A 19 -6.23 9.02 3.19
C GLU A 19 -7.43 8.45 2.42
N GLU A 20 -7.81 9.09 1.31
CA GLU A 20 -8.90 8.60 0.45
C GLU A 20 -8.59 7.21 -0.09
N GLY A 21 -7.34 6.97 -0.51
CA GLY A 21 -6.90 5.67 -1.02
C GLY A 21 -7.01 4.58 0.03
N LEU A 22 -6.60 4.87 1.27
CA LEU A 22 -6.73 3.92 2.38
C LEU A 22 -8.18 3.63 2.70
N ARG A 23 -9.04 4.64 2.70
CA ARG A 23 -10.47 4.46 2.94
C ARG A 23 -11.13 3.65 1.83
N LEU A 24 -10.74 3.91 0.58
CA LEU A 24 -11.23 3.15 -0.56
C LEU A 24 -10.85 1.67 -0.44
N SER A 25 -9.60 1.38 -0.07
CA SER A 25 -9.15 0.00 0.09
C SER A 25 -9.94 -0.72 1.17
N ALA A 26 -10.23 -0.04 2.27
CA ALA A 26 -11.04 -0.60 3.35
C ALA A 26 -12.47 -0.88 2.89
N ALA A 27 -13.06 0.04 2.11
CA ALA A 27 -14.41 -0.15 1.57
C ALA A 27 -14.46 -1.34 0.60
N MET A 28 -13.44 -1.47 -0.26
CA MET A 28 -13.36 -2.59 -1.19
C MET A 28 -13.27 -3.92 -0.45
N LEU A 29 -12.44 -3.98 0.60
CA LEU A 29 -12.30 -5.17 1.41
C LEU A 29 -13.65 -5.55 2.06
N GLY A 30 -14.40 -4.57 2.55
CA GLY A 30 -15.72 -4.77 3.12
C GLY A 30 -16.75 -5.29 2.12
N MET A 31 -16.49 -5.13 0.82
CA MET A 31 -17.32 -5.62 -0.27
C MET A 31 -16.77 -6.90 -0.91
N ASP A 32 -15.84 -7.56 -0.24
CA ASP A 32 -15.13 -8.77 -0.72
C ASP A 32 -14.25 -8.54 -1.95
N TYR A 33 -13.90 -7.30 -2.26
CA TYR A 33 -12.87 -6.99 -3.24
C TYR A 33 -11.53 -6.91 -2.54
N MET A 34 -10.50 -7.54 -3.10
CA MET A 34 -9.18 -7.60 -2.49
C MET A 34 -8.16 -6.90 -3.39
N PRO A 35 -8.01 -5.57 -3.24
CA PRO A 35 -7.04 -4.85 -4.07
C PRO A 35 -5.61 -5.15 -3.64
N ASN A 36 -4.71 -5.11 -4.61
CA ASN A 36 -3.28 -5.12 -4.32
C ASN A 36 -2.85 -3.68 -4.05
N MET A 37 -2.33 -3.41 -2.86
CA MET A 37 -1.83 -2.09 -2.52
C MET A 37 -0.32 -2.05 -2.69
N VAL A 38 0.17 -1.12 -3.49
CA VAL A 38 1.60 -0.95 -3.75
C VAL A 38 2.03 0.42 -3.27
N PHE A 39 2.99 0.46 -2.36
CA PHE A 39 3.52 1.70 -1.80
C PHE A 39 4.83 2.06 -2.48
N VAL A 40 4.87 3.23 -3.10
CA VAL A 40 6.03 3.72 -3.85
C VAL A 40 6.35 5.16 -3.44
N ASP A 41 7.58 5.57 -3.66
CA ASP A 41 8.04 6.94 -3.39
C ASP A 41 7.65 7.40 -1.97
N ASP A 42 7.04 8.57 -1.83
CA ASP A 42 6.63 9.09 -0.52
C ASP A 42 5.53 8.26 0.16
N GLY A 43 4.82 7.43 -0.61
CA GLY A 43 3.82 6.52 -0.04
C GLY A 43 4.41 5.49 0.92
N VAL A 44 5.69 5.17 0.78
CA VAL A 44 6.38 4.25 1.69
C VAL A 44 6.36 4.76 3.14
N ASP A 45 6.35 6.08 3.33
CA ASP A 45 6.31 6.68 4.66
C ASP A 45 5.05 6.29 5.45
N ILE A 46 3.97 5.91 4.76
CA ILE A 46 2.73 5.46 5.42
C ILE A 46 2.96 4.19 6.24
N LEU A 47 3.96 3.40 5.85
CA LEU A 47 4.26 2.12 6.50
C LEU A 47 5.30 2.23 7.62
N LEU A 48 5.79 3.43 7.91
CA LEU A 48 6.67 3.64 9.05
C LEU A 48 5.89 3.47 10.35
N PRO A 49 6.55 3.00 11.43
CA PRO A 49 5.89 2.91 12.74
C PRO A 49 5.31 4.27 13.13
N ASP A 50 4.09 4.27 13.66
CA ASP A 50 3.40 5.47 14.13
C ASP A 50 3.05 6.51 13.04
N ALA A 51 3.21 6.15 11.77
CA ALA A 51 2.84 7.05 10.66
C ALA A 51 1.33 7.19 10.50
N LEU A 52 0.57 6.18 10.91
CA LEU A 52 -0.89 6.19 10.78
C LEU A 52 -1.50 6.89 12.00
N TYR A 53 -1.99 8.09 11.78
CA TYR A 53 -2.50 8.95 12.84
C TYR A 53 -3.88 8.53 13.39
N LYS A 54 -4.52 7.57 12.73
CA LYS A 54 -5.81 7.00 13.18
C LYS A 54 -5.66 5.50 13.35
N ASN A 55 -6.02 4.99 14.52
CA ASN A 55 -5.90 3.57 14.82
C ASN A 55 -6.64 2.68 13.83
N ASN A 56 -7.84 3.10 13.37
CA ASN A 56 -8.61 2.31 12.42
C ASN A 56 -7.90 2.17 11.07
N LEU A 57 -7.10 3.14 10.64
CA LEU A 57 -6.34 3.03 9.40
C LEU A 57 -5.25 1.96 9.50
N LYS A 58 -4.59 1.87 10.66
CA LYS A 58 -3.62 0.81 10.90
C LYS A 58 -4.30 -0.55 10.90
N ASP A 59 -5.46 -0.65 11.55
CA ASP A 59 -6.23 -1.89 11.58
C ASP A 59 -6.61 -2.33 10.17
N TYR A 60 -7.05 -1.41 9.32
CA TYR A 60 -7.38 -1.72 7.93
C TYR A 60 -6.16 -2.24 7.16
N LEU A 61 -4.99 -1.61 7.33
CA LEU A 61 -3.77 -2.07 6.66
C LEU A 61 -3.31 -3.43 7.15
N THR A 62 -3.42 -3.69 8.44
CA THR A 62 -3.06 -5.00 9.02
C THR A 62 -3.94 -6.09 8.42
N VAL A 63 -5.24 -5.88 8.39
CA VAL A 63 -6.19 -6.84 7.78
C VAL A 63 -5.91 -6.99 6.28
N MET A 64 -5.66 -5.88 5.59
CA MET A 64 -5.37 -5.89 4.16
C MET A 64 -4.13 -6.72 3.86
N SER A 65 -3.08 -6.60 4.67
CA SER A 65 -1.85 -7.36 4.46
C SER A 65 -2.06 -8.87 4.65
N ASP A 66 -2.99 -9.25 5.51
CA ASP A 66 -3.30 -10.67 5.74
C ASP A 66 -4.18 -11.26 4.65
N MET A 67 -5.12 -10.48 4.12
CA MET A 67 -6.19 -10.99 3.24
C MET A 67 -5.96 -10.71 1.77
N ALA A 68 -5.36 -9.57 1.42
CA ALA A 68 -5.17 -9.18 0.03
C ALA A 68 -3.67 -9.13 -0.31
N GLY A 69 -3.05 -7.97 -0.15
CA GLY A 69 -1.62 -7.84 -0.35
C GLY A 69 -1.17 -6.40 -0.16
N VAL A 70 -0.10 -6.24 0.59
CA VAL A 70 0.57 -4.96 0.77
C VAL A 70 1.99 -5.12 0.26
N TYR A 71 2.36 -4.32 -0.73
CA TYR A 71 3.62 -4.41 -1.43
C TYR A 71 4.38 -3.11 -1.34
N VAL A 72 5.70 -3.20 -1.28
CA VAL A 72 6.59 -2.03 -1.29
C VAL A 72 7.59 -2.20 -2.42
N LEU A 73 7.78 -1.14 -3.20
CA LEU A 73 8.76 -1.12 -4.26
C LEU A 73 10.17 -0.97 -3.65
N LYS A 74 11.03 -1.94 -3.91
CA LYS A 74 12.41 -1.95 -3.36
C LYS A 74 13.19 -0.70 -3.73
N GLU A 75 13.07 -0.24 -4.98
CA GLU A 75 13.77 0.95 -5.46
C GLU A 75 13.35 2.21 -4.69
N SER A 76 12.09 2.25 -4.23
CA SER A 76 11.61 3.36 -3.41
C SER A 76 12.25 3.36 -2.03
N LEU A 77 12.48 2.19 -1.43
CA LEU A 77 13.20 2.10 -0.17
C LEU A 77 14.63 2.64 -0.31
N GLU A 78 15.32 2.25 -1.37
CA GLU A 78 16.66 2.72 -1.64
C GLU A 78 16.70 4.24 -1.80
N TRP A 79 15.76 4.79 -2.57
CA TRP A 79 15.65 6.22 -2.79
C TRP A 79 15.35 6.99 -1.49
N LYS A 80 14.54 6.40 -0.61
CA LYS A 80 14.20 7.00 0.70
C LYS A 80 15.27 6.72 1.76
N GLU A 81 16.31 5.94 1.44
CA GLU A 81 17.32 5.50 2.39
C GLU A 81 16.74 4.75 3.59
N LEU A 82 15.73 3.95 3.32
CA LEU A 82 15.07 3.10 4.31
C LEU A 82 15.42 1.64 4.09
N LYS A 83 15.37 0.87 5.18
CA LYS A 83 15.55 -0.58 5.17
C LYS A 83 14.21 -1.26 5.46
N PRO A 84 14.02 -2.52 5.02
CA PRO A 84 12.78 -3.24 5.34
C PRO A 84 12.43 -3.25 6.83
N GLU A 85 13.43 -3.38 7.70
CA GLU A 85 13.22 -3.39 9.16
C GLU A 85 12.81 -2.04 9.75
N ASP A 86 12.90 -0.95 8.97
CA ASP A 86 12.43 0.37 9.40
C ASP A 86 10.91 0.50 9.32
N LEU A 87 10.25 -0.40 8.59
CA LEU A 87 8.80 -0.37 8.41
C LEU A 87 8.09 -1.06 9.57
N ASP A 88 6.78 -0.77 9.71
CA ASP A 88 5.97 -1.31 10.81
C ASP A 88 5.91 -2.84 10.73
N ALA A 89 6.40 -3.51 11.77
CA ALA A 89 6.47 -4.97 11.83
C ALA A 89 5.10 -5.65 11.95
N ASP A 90 4.07 -4.89 12.33
CA ASP A 90 2.71 -5.44 12.45
C ASP A 90 2.02 -5.60 11.08
N ILE A 91 2.60 -5.04 10.03
CA ILE A 91 2.07 -5.13 8.68
C ILE A 91 2.90 -6.13 7.89
N ASP A 92 2.24 -7.13 7.33
CA ASP A 92 2.91 -8.15 6.50
C ASP A 92 3.14 -7.58 5.10
N ILE A 93 4.39 -7.26 4.78
CA ILE A 93 4.76 -6.54 3.56
C ILE A 93 5.57 -7.46 2.65
N THR A 94 5.20 -7.45 1.35
CA THR A 94 5.97 -8.12 0.31
C THR A 94 6.77 -7.07 -0.46
N PHE A 95 8.07 -7.28 -0.60
CA PHE A 95 8.95 -6.36 -1.32
C PHE A 95 9.10 -6.79 -2.76
N ILE A 96 8.87 -5.87 -3.69
CA ILE A 96 8.93 -6.16 -5.14
C ILE A 96 9.84 -5.15 -5.83
N ASP A 97 10.41 -5.55 -6.97
CA ASP A 97 11.17 -4.64 -7.82
C ASP A 97 10.30 -4.12 -8.97
N PHE A 98 10.87 -3.26 -9.82
CA PHE A 98 10.14 -2.70 -10.95
C PHE A 98 9.61 -3.76 -11.91
N ASP A 99 10.39 -4.81 -12.16
CA ASP A 99 9.96 -5.87 -13.08
C ASP A 99 8.76 -6.62 -12.53
N GLU A 100 8.78 -6.92 -11.23
CA GLU A 100 7.66 -7.57 -10.56
C GLU A 100 6.43 -6.68 -10.55
N LEU A 101 6.61 -5.37 -10.32
CA LEU A 101 5.50 -4.41 -10.37
C LEU A 101 4.89 -4.37 -11.78
N ALA A 102 5.71 -4.35 -12.81
CA ALA A 102 5.24 -4.36 -14.18
C ALA A 102 4.42 -5.62 -14.47
N GLU A 103 4.88 -6.78 -14.03
CA GLU A 103 4.15 -8.04 -14.22
C GLU A 103 2.82 -8.03 -13.46
N MET A 104 2.80 -7.51 -12.24
CA MET A 104 1.55 -7.38 -11.48
C MET A 104 0.55 -6.47 -12.19
N SER A 105 1.02 -5.34 -12.74
CA SER A 105 0.13 -4.37 -13.39
C SER A 105 -0.51 -4.95 -14.65
N LYS A 106 0.16 -5.86 -15.33
CA LYS A 106 -0.40 -6.53 -16.51
C LYS A 106 -1.63 -7.39 -16.18
N ARG A 107 -1.70 -7.90 -14.95
CA ARG A 107 -2.83 -8.73 -14.52
C ARG A 107 -4.00 -7.90 -14.01
N CYS A 108 -3.79 -6.60 -13.82
CA CYS A 108 -4.81 -5.72 -13.26
C CYS A 108 -5.65 -5.09 -14.35
N SER A 109 -6.97 -5.13 -14.17
CA SER A 109 -7.90 -4.42 -15.05
C SER A 109 -8.06 -2.96 -14.66
N ILE A 110 -7.78 -2.64 -13.39
CA ILE A 110 -7.85 -1.28 -12.86
C ILE A 110 -6.57 -1.00 -12.09
N VAL A 111 -5.93 0.13 -12.42
CA VAL A 111 -4.78 0.64 -11.68
C VAL A 111 -5.05 2.11 -11.37
N THR A 112 -5.10 2.46 -10.09
CA THR A 112 -5.38 3.83 -9.64
C THR A 112 -4.29 4.25 -8.67
N SER A 113 -3.86 5.52 -8.77
CA SER A 113 -2.82 6.05 -7.87
C SER A 113 -3.35 7.16 -6.97
N PHE A 114 -2.76 7.24 -5.78
CA PHE A 114 -3.12 8.21 -4.75
C PHE A 114 -1.90 8.91 -4.17
#